data_40c99e7812c0512f632d572b61a5b1ba
#
_entry.id   40c99e7812c0512f632d572b61a5b1ba
#
_cell.length_a   1.000
_cell.length_b   1.000
_cell.length_c   1.000
_cell.angle_alpha   90.00
_cell.angle_beta   90.00
_cell.angle_gamma   90.00
#
_symmetry.space_group_name_H-M   'P 1'
#
loop_
_entity.id
_entity.type
_entity.pdbx_description
1 polymer ?
#
loop_
_entity_poly.entity_id
_entity_poly.type
_entity_poly.pdbx_seq_one_letter_code
_entity_poly.pdbx_strand_id
1 'polypeptide(L)'
;MKIIYFGTDKYSELVLDKMIKAGNTIHLVVTLPDSIKSRGNKKSPTPIKAFCESKNINFKVNMPNKDEINNINPDVIVVASYGKIIPEYILNSSKYGAINLHPSLLPKYRGPSPVQTAIIND
;
A
#
# COMPACT_ATOMS: atom_id res chain seq x y z
N MET A 1 -9.10 0.90 -13.89
CA MET A 1 -9.36 0.34 -12.56
C MET A 1 -8.85 1.29 -11.50
N LYS A 2 -9.67 1.57 -10.50
CA LYS A 2 -9.26 2.46 -9.42
C LYS A 2 -8.59 1.66 -8.32
N ILE A 3 -7.33 1.95 -8.08
CA ILE A 3 -6.54 1.24 -7.07
C ILE A 3 -6.18 2.19 -5.95
N ILE A 4 -6.40 1.75 -4.72
CA ILE A 4 -5.85 2.42 -3.55
C ILE A 4 -4.73 1.54 -3.03
N TYR A 5 -3.56 2.14 -2.84
CA TYR A 5 -2.36 1.41 -2.47
C TYR A 5 -1.92 1.81 -1.06
N PHE A 6 -1.69 0.81 -0.23
CA PHE A 6 -1.19 1.03 1.13
C PHE A 6 0.22 0.48 1.24
N GLY A 7 1.17 1.32 1.59
CA GLY A 7 2.54 0.88 1.72
C GLY A 7 3.41 1.91 2.41
N THR A 8 4.58 1.48 2.85
CA THR A 8 5.42 2.37 3.66
C THR A 8 6.91 2.26 3.32
N ASP A 9 7.47 1.06 3.28
CA ASP A 9 8.91 0.87 3.25
C ASP A 9 9.48 0.69 1.84
N LYS A 10 10.75 0.33 1.77
CA LYS A 10 11.44 0.17 0.50
C LYS A 10 10.84 -0.92 -0.37
N TYR A 11 10.41 -2.01 0.23
CA TYR A 11 9.76 -3.06 -0.54
C TYR A 11 8.49 -2.52 -1.18
N SER A 12 7.74 -1.76 -0.40
CA SER A 12 6.52 -1.15 -0.88
C SER A 12 6.77 -0.20 -2.04
N GLU A 13 7.86 0.57 -1.94
CA GLU A 13 8.24 1.47 -3.01
C GLU A 13 8.53 0.70 -4.30
N LEU A 14 9.26 -0.41 -4.18
CA LEU A 14 9.60 -1.23 -5.33
C LEU A 14 8.35 -1.80 -6.00
N VAL A 15 7.41 -2.29 -5.20
CA VAL A 15 6.16 -2.84 -5.73
C VAL A 15 5.35 -1.76 -6.43
N LEU A 16 5.23 -0.60 -5.79
CA LEU A 16 4.47 0.50 -6.37
C LEU A 16 5.06 0.94 -7.71
N ASP A 17 6.37 1.07 -7.76
CA ASP A 17 7.05 1.46 -8.98
C ASP A 17 6.78 0.46 -10.09
N LYS A 18 6.83 -0.83 -9.78
CA LYS A 18 6.56 -1.85 -10.77
C LYS A 18 5.12 -1.82 -11.25
N MET A 19 4.19 -1.56 -10.35
CA MET A 19 2.78 -1.46 -10.73
C MET A 19 2.56 -0.31 -11.71
N ILE A 20 3.18 0.82 -11.43
CA ILE A 20 3.04 1.98 -12.30
C ILE A 20 3.68 1.73 -13.65
N LYS A 21 4.86 1.14 -13.66
CA LYS A 21 5.54 0.83 -14.92
C LYS A 21 4.79 -0.19 -15.76
N ALA A 22 4.00 -1.02 -15.12
CA ALA A 22 3.16 -1.99 -15.83
C ALA A 22 1.88 -1.37 -16.39
N GLY A 23 1.68 -0.08 -16.18
CA GLY A 23 0.53 0.60 -16.76
C GLY A 23 -0.63 0.82 -15.82
N ASN A 24 -0.47 0.48 -14.55
CA ASN A 24 -1.56 0.69 -13.60
C ASN A 24 -1.59 2.14 -13.15
N THR A 25 -2.79 2.67 -13.02
CA THR A 25 -3.00 4.00 -12.46
C THR A 25 -3.41 3.85 -11.02
N ILE A 26 -2.66 4.46 -10.13
CA ILE A 26 -2.94 4.40 -8.70
C ILE A 26 -3.72 5.65 -8.32
N HIS A 27 -4.92 5.47 -7.82
CA HIS A 27 -5.79 6.60 -7.53
C HIS A 27 -5.37 7.32 -6.24
N LEU A 28 -4.96 6.57 -5.24
CA LEU A 28 -4.51 7.14 -3.97
C LEU A 28 -3.49 6.20 -3.34
N VAL A 29 -2.44 6.76 -2.79
CA VAL A 29 -1.46 6.00 -2.00
C VAL A 29 -1.61 6.44 -0.55
N VAL A 30 -1.64 5.48 0.37
CA VAL A 30 -1.69 5.75 1.80
C VAL A 30 -0.41 5.19 2.41
N THR A 31 0.28 6.00 3.18
CA THR A 31 1.51 5.59 3.84
C THR A 31 1.49 6.08 5.28
N LEU A 32 2.43 5.62 6.08
CA LEU A 32 2.53 6.07 7.46
C LEU A 32 3.19 7.45 7.52
N PRO A 33 2.96 8.17 8.62
CA PRO A 33 3.62 9.47 8.77
C PRO A 33 5.13 9.30 8.88
N ASP A 34 5.84 10.40 8.75
CA ASP A 34 7.29 10.42 8.87
C ASP A 34 7.71 9.74 10.16
N SER A 35 8.79 8.99 10.08
CA SER A 35 9.29 8.28 11.24
C SER A 35 10.60 8.89 11.71
N ILE A 36 10.92 8.66 12.99
CA ILE A 36 12.14 9.16 13.56
C ILE A 36 13.23 8.11 13.36
N LYS A 37 14.32 8.51 12.73
CA LYS A 37 15.47 7.63 12.58
C LYS A 37 16.19 7.53 13.90
N SER A 38 16.72 6.37 14.20
CA SER A 38 17.40 6.17 15.46
C SER A 38 18.59 7.09 15.62
N ARG A 39 19.25 7.46 14.56
CA ARG A 39 20.37 8.38 14.67
C ARG A 39 19.91 9.78 14.44
N GLY A 40 20.23 10.67 15.36
CA GLY A 40 19.98 12.07 15.22
C GLY A 40 18.58 12.52 15.48
N ASN A 41 17.69 11.63 15.84
CA ASN A 41 16.32 11.98 16.18
C ASN A 41 15.61 12.85 15.15
N LYS A 42 15.96 12.69 13.90
CA LYS A 42 15.31 13.47 12.85
C LYS A 42 14.22 12.66 12.22
N LYS A 43 13.11 13.31 11.96
CA LYS A 43 12.04 12.69 11.21
C LYS A 43 12.41 12.62 9.75
N SER A 44 12.12 11.51 9.14
CA SER A 44 12.36 11.30 7.72
C SER A 44 11.09 10.80 7.06
N PRO A 45 10.83 11.20 5.82
CA PRO A 45 9.67 10.67 5.12
C PRO A 45 9.85 9.18 4.91
N THR A 46 8.73 8.46 4.87
CA THR A 46 8.79 7.06 4.51
C THR A 46 9.25 6.96 3.06
N PRO A 47 9.82 5.82 2.66
CA PRO A 47 10.17 5.62 1.25
C PRO A 47 9.01 5.87 0.31
N ILE A 48 7.80 5.46 0.70
CA ILE A 48 6.62 5.68 -0.15
C ILE A 48 6.30 7.17 -0.26
N LYS A 49 6.37 7.91 0.86
CA LYS A 49 6.09 9.33 0.80
C LYS A 49 7.08 10.04 -0.11
N ALA A 50 8.37 9.74 0.05
CA ALA A 50 9.39 10.34 -0.77
C ALA A 50 9.20 10.00 -2.26
N PHE A 51 8.84 8.74 -2.53
CA PHE A 51 8.59 8.31 -3.89
C PHE A 51 7.41 9.07 -4.50
N CYS A 52 6.31 9.17 -3.76
CA CYS A 52 5.13 9.85 -4.27
C CYS A 52 5.39 11.33 -4.51
N GLU A 53 6.14 11.97 -3.62
CA GLU A 53 6.50 13.36 -3.81
C GLU A 53 7.36 13.56 -5.06
N SER A 54 8.30 12.67 -5.28
CA SER A 54 9.18 12.79 -6.43
C SER A 54 8.47 12.51 -7.75
N LYS A 55 7.42 11.70 -7.73
CA LYS A 55 6.69 11.33 -8.94
C LYS A 55 5.36 12.07 -9.08
N ASN A 56 5.05 12.94 -8.14
CA ASN A 56 3.81 13.70 -8.17
C ASN A 56 2.57 12.80 -8.12
N ILE A 57 2.63 11.80 -7.27
CA ILE A 57 1.54 10.86 -7.09
C ILE A 57 0.72 11.28 -5.87
N ASN A 58 -0.59 11.20 -5.99
CA ASN A 58 -1.50 11.57 -4.91
C ASN A 58 -1.35 10.61 -3.73
N PHE A 59 -1.04 11.15 -2.56
CA PHE A 59 -0.88 10.32 -1.36
C PHE A 59 -1.40 11.03 -0.13
N LYS A 60 -1.62 10.24 0.93
CA LYS A 60 -1.93 10.81 2.24
C LYS A 60 -1.33 9.94 3.32
N VAL A 61 -1.11 10.55 4.50
CA VAL A 61 -0.50 9.82 5.61
C VAL A 61 -1.49 9.42 6.67
N ASN A 62 -2.73 9.87 6.56
CA ASN A 62 -3.77 9.48 7.52
C ASN A 62 -4.67 8.45 6.88
N MET A 63 -5.22 7.57 7.72
CA MET A 63 -6.17 6.58 7.23
C MET A 63 -7.38 7.30 6.62
N PRO A 64 -7.76 6.98 5.37
CA PRO A 64 -8.95 7.58 4.78
C PRO A 64 -10.18 7.22 5.59
N ASN A 65 -11.09 8.15 5.73
CA ASN A 65 -12.35 7.86 6.43
C ASN A 65 -13.35 7.25 5.45
N LYS A 66 -14.49 6.89 5.98
CA LYS A 66 -15.49 6.18 5.18
C LYS A 66 -15.98 7.02 4.00
N ASP A 67 -16.17 8.31 4.21
CA ASP A 67 -16.64 9.18 3.12
C ASP A 67 -15.61 9.28 2.01
N GLU A 68 -14.35 9.41 2.37
CA GLU A 68 -13.28 9.45 1.36
C GLU A 68 -13.26 8.18 0.54
N ILE A 69 -13.36 7.05 1.20
CA ILE A 69 -13.35 5.76 0.53
C ILE A 69 -14.57 5.63 -0.39
N ASN A 70 -15.74 6.01 0.09
CA ASN A 70 -16.96 5.92 -0.71
C ASN A 70 -16.88 6.83 -1.94
N ASN A 71 -16.28 8.00 -1.78
CA ASN A 71 -16.13 8.91 -2.91
C ASN A 71 -15.19 8.36 -3.97
N ILE A 72 -14.16 7.67 -3.56
CA ILE A 72 -13.22 7.06 -4.51
C ILE A 72 -13.88 5.87 -5.20
N ASN A 73 -14.62 5.08 -4.44
CA ASN A 73 -15.26 3.88 -4.96
C ASN A 73 -14.23 2.96 -5.62
N PRO A 74 -13.27 2.43 -4.85
CA PRO A 74 -12.15 1.70 -5.43
C PRO A 74 -12.54 0.35 -5.99
N ASP A 75 -11.80 -0.09 -6.99
CA ASP A 75 -11.97 -1.43 -7.54
C ASP A 75 -11.13 -2.44 -6.77
N VAL A 76 -9.93 -2.07 -6.37
CA VAL A 76 -8.99 -2.98 -5.70
C VAL A 76 -8.21 -2.21 -4.65
N ILE A 77 -8.00 -2.86 -3.51
CA ILE A 77 -7.09 -2.36 -2.48
C ILE A 77 -5.83 -3.21 -2.54
N VAL A 78 -4.67 -2.58 -2.66
CA VAL A 78 -3.39 -3.29 -2.65
C VAL A 78 -2.63 -2.88 -1.40
N VAL A 79 -2.18 -3.85 -0.63
CA VAL A 79 -1.42 -3.60 0.59
C VAL A 79 -0.06 -4.26 0.45
N ALA A 80 1.00 -3.50 0.59
CA ALA A 80 2.34 -4.04 0.48
C ALA A 80 3.21 -3.40 1.56
N SER A 81 3.37 -4.09 2.66
CA SER A 81 4.24 -3.64 3.75
C SER A 81 3.83 -2.25 4.27
N TYR A 82 2.59 -2.15 4.73
CA TYR A 82 2.07 -0.89 5.20
C TYR A 82 2.43 -0.59 6.65
N GLY A 83 2.24 -1.54 7.54
CA GLY A 83 2.65 -1.38 8.93
C GLY A 83 1.54 -1.08 9.93
N LYS A 84 0.31 -0.97 9.47
CA LYS A 84 -0.84 -0.80 10.36
C LYS A 84 -1.96 -1.69 9.90
N ILE A 85 -2.88 -1.96 10.82
CA ILE A 85 -4.07 -2.73 10.49
C ILE A 85 -5.02 -1.83 9.71
N ILE A 86 -5.53 -2.33 8.61
CA ILE A 86 -6.47 -1.60 7.79
C ILE A 86 -7.87 -2.02 8.18
N PRO A 87 -8.74 -1.05 8.50
CA PRO A 87 -10.09 -1.40 8.95
C PRO A 87 -10.91 -2.10 7.88
N GLU A 88 -11.87 -2.89 8.33
CA GLU A 88 -12.71 -3.63 7.41
C GLU A 88 -13.50 -2.73 6.48
N TYR A 89 -13.90 -1.56 6.92
CA TYR A 89 -14.67 -0.69 6.04
C TYR A 89 -13.88 -0.32 4.80
N ILE A 90 -12.55 -0.33 4.87
CA ILE A 90 -11.71 -0.10 3.70
C ILE A 90 -11.56 -1.37 2.90
N LEU A 91 -11.21 -2.47 3.57
CA LEU A 91 -10.96 -3.72 2.86
C LEU A 91 -12.20 -4.22 2.13
N ASN A 92 -13.38 -3.93 2.68
CA ASN A 92 -14.63 -4.35 2.06
C ASN A 92 -15.20 -3.34 1.07
N SER A 93 -14.54 -2.21 0.90
CA SER A 93 -15.08 -1.16 0.05
C SER A 93 -14.83 -1.41 -1.44
N SER A 94 -13.87 -2.25 -1.76
CA SER A 94 -13.45 -2.40 -3.15
C SER A 94 -14.29 -3.47 -3.85
N LYS A 95 -14.49 -3.24 -5.13
CA LYS A 95 -15.30 -4.14 -5.94
C LYS A 95 -14.71 -5.54 -6.03
N TYR A 96 -13.39 -5.63 -6.17
CA TYR A 96 -12.74 -6.91 -6.37
C TYR A 96 -11.90 -7.37 -5.18
N GLY A 97 -11.98 -6.66 -4.06
CA GLY A 97 -11.31 -7.11 -2.85
C GLY A 97 -9.94 -6.51 -2.63
N ALA A 98 -9.19 -7.11 -1.73
CA ALA A 98 -7.88 -6.61 -1.33
C ALA A 98 -6.82 -7.67 -1.54
N ILE A 99 -5.63 -7.21 -1.93
CA ILE A 99 -4.47 -8.06 -2.12
C ILE A 99 -3.39 -7.60 -1.16
N ASN A 100 -2.82 -8.52 -0.42
CA ASN A 100 -1.76 -8.20 0.53
C ASN A 100 -0.48 -8.93 0.13
N LEU A 101 0.56 -8.17 -0.16
CA LEU A 101 1.84 -8.71 -0.60
C LEU A 101 2.83 -8.73 0.55
N HIS A 102 3.45 -9.88 0.78
CA HIS A 102 4.38 -10.05 1.88
C HIS A 102 5.78 -10.37 1.37
N PRO A 103 6.74 -9.51 1.60
CA PRO A 103 8.07 -9.74 1.05
C PRO A 103 8.79 -10.90 1.70
N SER A 104 8.55 -11.11 2.99
CA SER A 104 9.33 -12.09 3.73
C SER A 104 9.00 -13.52 3.41
N LEU A 105 7.97 -13.75 2.66
CA LEU A 105 7.57 -15.11 2.39
C LEU A 105 8.31 -15.75 1.27
N LEU A 106 8.79 -14.95 0.35
CA LEU A 106 9.27 -15.50 -0.89
C LEU A 106 10.40 -16.49 -0.80
N PRO A 107 11.47 -16.18 -0.13
CA PRO A 107 12.59 -17.12 -0.19
C PRO A 107 12.39 -18.40 0.59
N LYS A 108 11.48 -18.39 1.52
CA LYS A 108 11.34 -19.53 2.37
C LYS A 108 10.20 -20.42 2.06
N TYR A 109 9.38 -20.03 1.18
CA TYR A 109 8.21 -20.74 0.94
C TYR A 109 8.45 -21.89 0.11
N ARG A 110 8.06 -23.00 0.56
CA ARG A 110 8.19 -24.11 -0.24
C ARG A 110 6.92 -24.66 -0.57
N GLY A 111 5.97 -24.64 0.16
CA GLY A 111 4.72 -25.27 -0.08
C GLY A 111 3.81 -24.39 -0.84
N PRO A 112 2.70 -23.99 -0.26
CA PRO A 112 1.73 -23.18 -0.98
C PRO A 112 2.36 -21.97 -1.56
N SER A 113 1.89 -21.58 -2.70
CA SER A 113 2.45 -20.43 -3.37
C SER A 113 2.27 -19.17 -2.56
N PRO A 114 3.27 -18.29 -2.56
CA PRO A 114 3.10 -16.99 -1.93
C PRO A 114 1.94 -16.21 -2.51
N VAL A 115 1.61 -16.47 -3.75
CA VAL A 115 0.50 -15.78 -4.37
C VAL A 115 -0.80 -16.06 -3.65
N GLN A 116 -0.97 -17.28 -3.17
CA GLN A 116 -2.18 -17.60 -2.46
C GLN A 116 -2.28 -16.85 -1.17
N THR A 117 -1.18 -16.61 -0.49
CA THR A 117 -1.23 -15.90 0.76
C THR A 117 -1.36 -14.41 0.54
N ALA A 118 -1.14 -13.94 -0.65
CA ALA A 118 -1.27 -12.52 -0.91
C ALA A 118 -2.71 -12.08 -1.06
N ILE A 119 -3.62 -12.99 -1.32
CA ILE A 119 -5.01 -12.62 -1.52
C ILE A 119 -5.77 -12.78 -0.22
N ILE A 120 -6.38 -11.70 0.22
CA ILE A 120 -7.19 -11.76 1.38
C ILE A 120 -8.47 -11.26 1.05
N ASN A 121 -9.33 -11.72 1.48
CA ASN A 121 -10.46 -11.29 1.37
C ASN A 121 -11.07 -11.08 0.37
N ASP A 122 -11.20 -11.51 -0.10
CA ASP A 122 -11.76 -11.39 -0.99
C ASP A 122 -12.93 -11.41 -0.84
#